data_79a58d54bf083b7fde6b58c513f86f6d
#
_entry.id   79a58d54bf083b7fde6b58c513f86f6d
#
_cell.length_a   1.000
_cell.length_b   1.000
_cell.length_c   1.000
_cell.angle_alpha   90.00
_cell.angle_beta   90.00
_cell.angle_gamma   90.00
#
_symmetry.space_group_name_H-M   'P 1'
#
loop_
_entity.id
_entity.type
_entity.pdbx_description
1 polymer ?
#
loop_
_entity_poly.entity_id
_entity_poly.type
_entity_poly.pdbx_seq_one_letter_code
_entity_poly.pdbx_strand_id
1 'polypeptide(L)'
;MRTISTLGDLRGKRVLVRSDFNVPLKDGIITDDGRIRAALPTLKTLTDAGAKVVIMAHLGRPKGKVDPAFSLAPVAKRLAELSGVKVTLASDVVGPSAAETVAVLGDGEIALLENVRFDPRETSKVDEEREELAREYAKLGDAFVSDGFGVVHRKQASVYDIAKLLPSAAGLLVLKEIESLSKVTGDPERPYGVVLGGSKVSDKLGVIANLLKKADMLFIGGGMVFTFLAAQGYSVGKSLLEADQIDTVKGYIAEAAERGVDLVLPVDVIVAPEFAADAPATVVPVDAIPEDQMGLDIGPESQKLFADKLAGAKTVAWNGPMGVFEFDAFAGGTRAVAEALSKGSMFSVIGGGDSAAAVRLLGFDENTFSHISTGGGASLELLEGKVLPGIAVLED
;
A
#
# COMPACT_ATOMS: atom_id res chain seq x y z
N MET A 1 -2.21 19.78 -7.90
CA MET A 1 -1.08 18.86 -8.18
C MET A 1 -0.68 18.97 -9.64
N ARG A 2 0.60 19.14 -9.90
CA ARG A 2 1.13 19.25 -11.27
C ARG A 2 1.10 17.89 -11.98
N THR A 3 0.72 17.88 -13.24
CA THR A 3 0.61 16.70 -14.09
C THR A 3 1.69 16.69 -15.17
N ILE A 4 1.90 15.57 -15.85
CA ILE A 4 2.91 15.45 -16.92
C ILE A 4 2.73 16.53 -18.00
N SER A 5 1.49 16.93 -18.30
CA SER A 5 1.20 17.98 -19.28
C SER A 5 1.78 19.35 -18.89
N THR A 6 2.01 19.61 -17.60
CA THR A 6 2.63 20.86 -17.14
C THR A 6 4.12 20.96 -17.41
N LEU A 7 4.76 19.84 -17.77
CA LEU A 7 6.18 19.80 -18.11
C LEU A 7 6.49 20.29 -19.55
N GLY A 8 5.47 20.56 -20.35
CA GLY A 8 5.61 21.02 -21.73
C GLY A 8 6.05 19.93 -22.72
N ASP A 9 6.77 20.32 -23.77
CA ASP A 9 7.29 19.37 -24.77
C ASP A 9 8.45 18.56 -24.17
N LEU A 10 8.29 17.23 -24.17
CA LEU A 10 9.23 16.30 -23.58
C LEU A 10 10.15 15.63 -24.63
N ARG A 11 9.96 15.87 -25.92
CA ARG A 11 10.77 15.27 -26.98
C ARG A 11 12.25 15.56 -26.75
N GLY A 12 13.06 14.50 -26.68
CA GLY A 12 14.50 14.58 -26.46
C GLY A 12 14.92 15.00 -25.05
N LYS A 13 13.97 15.33 -24.16
CA LYS A 13 14.27 15.64 -22.76
C LYS A 13 14.49 14.36 -21.94
N ARG A 14 15.43 14.44 -21.02
CA ARG A 14 15.70 13.39 -20.06
C ARG A 14 14.72 13.55 -18.90
N VAL A 15 13.83 12.58 -18.73
CA VAL A 15 12.81 12.60 -17.67
C VAL A 15 13.15 11.54 -16.65
N LEU A 16 13.53 11.97 -15.44
CA LEU A 16 13.67 11.09 -14.29
C LEU A 16 12.30 10.64 -13.82
N VAL A 17 12.12 9.33 -13.62
CA VAL A 17 10.85 8.76 -13.15
C VAL A 17 11.14 7.93 -11.90
N ARG A 18 10.50 8.26 -10.80
CA ARG A 18 10.54 7.40 -9.62
C ARG A 18 9.40 6.40 -9.71
N SER A 19 9.74 5.16 -9.96
CA SER A 19 8.80 4.03 -10.01
C SER A 19 8.90 3.17 -8.74
N ASP A 20 7.88 2.39 -8.47
CA ASP A 20 7.89 1.36 -7.44
C ASP A 20 8.05 -0.01 -8.12
N PHE A 21 9.26 -0.55 -8.11
CA PHE A 21 9.62 -1.84 -8.65
C PHE A 21 10.02 -2.85 -7.57
N ASN A 22 9.56 -2.61 -6.35
CA ASN A 22 9.81 -3.53 -5.23
C ASN A 22 8.95 -4.79 -5.37
N VAL A 23 9.28 -5.59 -6.35
CA VAL A 23 8.58 -6.84 -6.68
C VAL A 23 9.08 -7.99 -5.82
N PRO A 24 8.23 -9.00 -5.53
CA PRO A 24 8.68 -10.20 -4.85
C PRO A 24 9.55 -11.05 -5.77
N LEU A 25 10.67 -11.53 -5.23
CA LEU A 25 11.60 -12.43 -5.91
C LEU A 25 11.70 -13.75 -5.14
N LYS A 26 11.76 -14.84 -5.89
CA LYS A 26 12.14 -16.17 -5.39
C LYS A 26 13.23 -16.72 -6.28
N ASP A 27 14.39 -17.00 -5.71
CA ASP A 27 15.57 -17.49 -6.45
C ASP A 27 15.93 -16.62 -7.68
N GLY A 28 15.85 -15.29 -7.52
CA GLY A 28 16.13 -14.33 -8.58
C GLY A 28 15.03 -14.19 -9.65
N ILE A 29 13.91 -14.87 -9.49
CA ILE A 29 12.78 -14.84 -10.41
C ILE A 29 11.64 -14.01 -9.82
N ILE A 30 11.09 -13.08 -10.61
CA ILE A 30 9.94 -12.27 -10.24
C ILE A 30 8.71 -13.17 -10.16
N THR A 31 8.08 -13.25 -9.00
CA THR A 31 6.87 -14.05 -8.76
C THR A 31 5.57 -13.28 -8.98
N ASP A 32 5.64 -11.96 -8.93
CA ASP A 32 4.52 -11.05 -9.22
C ASP A 32 5.06 -9.77 -9.86
N ASP A 33 4.64 -9.47 -11.09
CA ASP A 33 5.07 -8.30 -11.85
C ASP A 33 4.04 -7.15 -11.83
N GLY A 34 3.05 -7.22 -10.96
CA GLY A 34 1.95 -6.25 -10.89
C GLY A 34 2.41 -4.80 -10.74
N ARG A 35 3.47 -4.55 -9.97
CA ARG A 35 4.04 -3.20 -9.79
C ARG A 35 4.69 -2.68 -11.07
N ILE A 36 5.35 -3.53 -11.84
CA ILE A 36 5.92 -3.15 -13.13
C ILE A 36 4.78 -2.81 -14.11
N ARG A 37 3.74 -3.64 -14.18
CA ARG A 37 2.57 -3.39 -15.02
C ARG A 37 1.86 -2.08 -14.65
N ALA A 38 1.75 -1.78 -13.37
CA ALA A 38 1.14 -0.54 -12.89
C ALA A 38 1.91 0.73 -13.33
N ALA A 39 3.21 0.64 -13.56
CA ALA A 39 4.05 1.73 -14.03
C ALA A 39 3.96 1.96 -15.56
N LEU A 40 3.51 0.98 -16.34
CA LEU A 40 3.52 1.03 -17.79
C LEU A 40 2.75 2.23 -18.40
N PRO A 41 1.57 2.63 -17.92
CA PRO A 41 0.85 3.78 -18.48
C PRO A 41 1.66 5.08 -18.45
N THR A 42 2.31 5.39 -17.35
CA THR A 42 3.20 6.56 -17.25
C THR A 42 4.39 6.44 -18.15
N LEU A 43 5.07 5.30 -18.16
CA LEU A 43 6.26 5.07 -19.00
C LEU A 43 5.90 5.15 -20.47
N LYS A 44 4.78 4.58 -20.89
CA LYS A 44 4.28 4.66 -22.27
C LYS A 44 3.98 6.11 -22.67
N THR A 45 3.32 6.86 -21.83
CA THR A 45 3.04 8.28 -22.08
C THR A 45 4.33 9.06 -22.35
N LEU A 46 5.37 8.83 -21.55
CA LEU A 46 6.65 9.51 -21.70
C LEU A 46 7.42 9.05 -22.93
N THR A 47 7.51 7.74 -23.17
CA THR A 47 8.21 7.20 -24.37
C THR A 47 7.52 7.57 -25.66
N ASP A 48 6.19 7.55 -25.72
CA ASP A 48 5.40 7.99 -26.88
C ASP A 48 5.58 9.48 -27.17
N ALA A 49 5.83 10.29 -26.13
CA ALA A 49 6.17 11.71 -26.26
C ALA A 49 7.62 11.95 -26.76
N GLY A 50 8.40 10.91 -26.96
CA GLY A 50 9.79 11.00 -27.38
C GLY A 50 10.76 11.39 -26.26
N ALA A 51 10.37 11.26 -25.00
CA ALA A 51 11.24 11.50 -23.86
C ALA A 51 12.32 10.41 -23.76
N LYS A 52 13.47 10.79 -23.22
CA LYS A 52 14.52 9.87 -22.76
C LYS A 52 14.23 9.55 -21.30
N VAL A 53 13.70 8.37 -21.03
CA VAL A 53 13.20 8.00 -19.69
C VAL A 53 14.32 7.41 -18.85
N VAL A 54 14.57 7.99 -17.67
CA VAL A 54 15.57 7.53 -16.70
C VAL A 54 14.86 7.12 -15.42
N ILE A 55 14.77 5.82 -15.14
CA ILE A 55 14.01 5.30 -14.01
C ILE A 55 14.91 5.15 -12.78
N MET A 56 14.40 5.63 -11.66
CA MET A 56 14.91 5.41 -10.32
C MET A 56 13.94 4.49 -9.57
N ALA A 57 14.42 3.38 -9.05
CA ALA A 57 13.61 2.42 -8.32
C ALA A 57 14.42 1.72 -7.24
N HIS A 58 13.73 1.14 -6.26
CA HIS A 58 14.34 0.31 -5.23
C HIS A 58 13.82 -1.13 -5.29
N LEU A 59 14.57 -2.03 -4.72
CA LEU A 59 14.22 -3.42 -4.52
C LEU A 59 14.74 -3.86 -3.15
N GLY A 60 13.84 -4.35 -2.29
CA GLY A 60 14.19 -4.86 -0.98
C GLY A 60 14.85 -3.82 -0.05
N ARG A 61 15.68 -4.33 0.84
CA ARG A 61 16.37 -3.54 1.88
C ARG A 61 17.86 -3.86 1.94
N PRO A 62 18.66 -3.39 0.98
CA PRO A 62 20.11 -3.67 0.93
C PRO A 62 20.94 -2.89 1.96
N LYS A 63 20.31 -2.01 2.74
CA LYS A 63 20.93 -1.25 3.84
C LYS A 63 22.11 -0.36 3.41
N GLY A 64 21.98 0.30 2.27
CA GLY A 64 22.98 1.24 1.75
C GLY A 64 24.23 0.57 1.19
N LYS A 65 24.16 -0.69 0.82
CA LYS A 65 25.29 -1.46 0.25
C LYS A 65 24.87 -2.13 -1.06
N VAL A 66 25.83 -2.23 -1.98
CA VAL A 66 25.65 -3.01 -3.20
C VAL A 66 25.53 -4.48 -2.84
N ASP A 67 24.43 -5.11 -3.26
CA ASP A 67 24.15 -6.52 -3.06
C ASP A 67 23.50 -7.08 -4.32
N PRO A 68 24.13 -8.06 -5.00
CA PRO A 68 23.56 -8.64 -6.23
C PRO A 68 22.17 -9.24 -6.07
N ALA A 69 21.81 -9.69 -4.85
CA ALA A 69 20.48 -10.22 -4.55
C ALA A 69 19.38 -9.17 -4.70
N PHE A 70 19.71 -7.89 -4.61
CA PHE A 70 18.81 -6.75 -4.73
C PHE A 70 19.04 -5.94 -6.02
N SER A 71 19.78 -6.48 -6.98
CA SER A 71 19.94 -5.84 -8.30
C SER A 71 18.61 -5.75 -9.04
N LEU A 72 18.41 -4.65 -9.77
CA LEU A 72 17.27 -4.45 -10.64
C LEU A 72 17.36 -5.17 -11.98
N ALA A 73 18.37 -6.02 -12.20
CA ALA A 73 18.54 -6.75 -13.46
C ALA A 73 17.31 -7.58 -13.87
N PRO A 74 16.65 -8.34 -12.97
CA PRO A 74 15.41 -9.04 -13.31
C PRO A 74 14.28 -8.08 -13.71
N VAL A 75 14.19 -6.93 -13.06
CA VAL A 75 13.19 -5.89 -13.35
C VAL A 75 13.43 -5.28 -14.73
N ALA A 76 14.68 -4.94 -15.05
CA ALA A 76 15.05 -4.39 -16.36
C ALA A 76 14.63 -5.33 -17.50
N LYS A 77 14.89 -6.61 -17.36
CA LYS A 77 14.51 -7.64 -18.34
C LYS A 77 12.98 -7.70 -18.49
N ARG A 78 12.26 -7.78 -17.37
CA ARG A 78 10.79 -7.89 -17.40
C ARG A 78 10.14 -6.62 -17.94
N LEU A 79 10.66 -5.45 -17.57
CA LEU A 79 10.18 -4.18 -18.09
C LEU A 79 10.34 -4.08 -19.62
N ALA A 80 11.47 -4.52 -20.17
CA ALA A 80 11.69 -4.56 -21.63
C ALA A 80 10.67 -5.48 -22.33
N GLU A 81 10.40 -6.66 -21.76
CA GLU A 81 9.40 -7.59 -22.29
C GLU A 81 7.99 -6.99 -22.29
N LEU A 82 7.59 -6.34 -21.20
CA LEU A 82 6.25 -5.79 -21.03
C LEU A 82 6.02 -4.50 -21.82
N SER A 83 7.03 -3.64 -21.89
CA SER A 83 6.91 -2.34 -22.56
C SER A 83 7.16 -2.41 -24.07
N GLY A 84 7.88 -3.41 -24.53
CA GLY A 84 8.34 -3.49 -25.91
C GLY A 84 9.37 -2.42 -26.29
N VAL A 85 9.89 -1.69 -25.30
CA VAL A 85 10.87 -0.61 -25.47
C VAL A 85 12.25 -1.10 -25.02
N LYS A 86 13.31 -0.59 -25.66
CA LYS A 86 14.68 -0.88 -25.22
C LYS A 86 14.90 -0.32 -23.81
N VAL A 87 15.31 -1.20 -22.90
CA VAL A 87 15.65 -0.87 -21.51
C VAL A 87 17.11 -1.22 -21.26
N THR A 88 17.91 -0.23 -20.85
CA THR A 88 19.32 -0.42 -20.51
C THR A 88 19.50 -0.20 -19.02
N LEU A 89 20.02 -1.21 -18.31
CA LEU A 89 20.36 -1.13 -16.90
C LEU A 89 21.77 -0.54 -16.74
N ALA A 90 21.89 0.54 -15.97
CA ALA A 90 23.19 1.02 -15.49
C ALA A 90 23.70 0.11 -14.36
N SER A 91 25.02 0.00 -14.21
CA SER A 91 25.61 -0.83 -13.15
C SER A 91 25.82 -0.09 -11.84
N ASP A 92 25.53 1.19 -11.77
CA ASP A 92 25.57 2.02 -10.57
C ASP A 92 24.36 2.94 -10.46
N VAL A 93 24.27 3.72 -9.37
CA VAL A 93 23.15 4.62 -9.11
C VAL A 93 23.38 5.99 -9.73
N VAL A 94 24.51 6.62 -9.44
CA VAL A 94 24.86 7.98 -9.91
C VAL A 94 26.33 8.08 -10.35
N GLY A 95 26.98 6.96 -10.56
CA GLY A 95 28.39 6.89 -10.96
C GLY A 95 28.60 6.98 -12.48
N PRO A 96 29.80 6.59 -12.94
CA PRO A 96 30.12 6.65 -14.38
C PRO A 96 29.18 5.85 -15.28
N SER A 97 28.74 4.67 -14.85
CA SER A 97 27.84 3.84 -15.63
C SER A 97 26.47 4.51 -15.84
N ALA A 98 25.91 5.12 -14.81
CA ALA A 98 24.67 5.90 -14.92
C ALA A 98 24.84 7.05 -15.92
N ALA A 99 25.91 7.82 -15.78
CA ALA A 99 26.20 8.95 -16.67
C ALA A 99 26.34 8.53 -18.13
N GLU A 100 27.10 7.48 -18.40
CA GLU A 100 27.31 6.94 -19.76
C GLU A 100 26.00 6.38 -20.35
N THR A 101 25.24 5.61 -19.56
CA THR A 101 23.97 5.02 -20.00
C THR A 101 22.96 6.10 -20.41
N VAL A 102 22.86 7.17 -19.60
CA VAL A 102 21.97 8.29 -19.90
C VAL A 102 22.45 9.11 -21.09
N ALA A 103 23.77 9.32 -21.23
CA ALA A 103 24.34 10.11 -22.30
C ALA A 103 24.07 9.55 -23.71
N VAL A 104 23.96 8.23 -23.84
CA VAL A 104 23.71 7.53 -25.12
C VAL A 104 22.24 7.16 -25.33
N LEU A 105 21.36 7.51 -24.39
CA LEU A 105 19.94 7.15 -24.45
C LEU A 105 19.26 7.85 -25.64
N GLY A 106 18.55 7.07 -26.45
CA GLY A 106 17.75 7.58 -27.57
C GLY A 106 16.36 8.07 -27.12
N ASP A 107 15.71 8.86 -27.97
CA ASP A 107 14.35 9.32 -27.77
C ASP A 107 13.39 8.10 -27.71
N GLY A 108 12.54 8.07 -26.69
CA GLY A 108 11.60 6.97 -26.47
C GLY A 108 12.24 5.71 -25.86
N GLU A 109 13.52 5.72 -25.55
CA GLU A 109 14.19 4.62 -24.83
C GLU A 109 14.17 4.81 -23.33
N ILE A 110 14.45 3.74 -22.58
CA ILE A 110 14.45 3.70 -21.11
C ILE A 110 15.85 3.30 -20.61
N ALA A 111 16.39 4.10 -19.69
CA ALA A 111 17.49 3.73 -18.83
C ALA A 111 16.95 3.42 -17.43
N LEU A 112 17.39 2.33 -16.84
CA LEU A 112 17.10 2.00 -15.44
C LEU A 112 18.41 2.14 -14.65
N LEU A 113 18.43 3.03 -13.66
CA LEU A 113 19.54 3.12 -12.72
C LEU A 113 19.53 1.88 -11.81
N GLU A 114 20.68 1.52 -11.27
CA GLU A 114 20.71 0.43 -10.30
C GLU A 114 19.98 0.84 -9.01
N ASN A 115 19.65 -0.12 -8.16
CA ASN A 115 18.84 0.04 -6.97
C ASN A 115 19.27 1.28 -6.16
N VAL A 116 18.39 2.27 -6.07
CA VAL A 116 18.69 3.56 -5.40
C VAL A 116 19.05 3.38 -3.92
N ARG A 117 18.62 2.28 -3.28
CA ARG A 117 18.97 1.95 -1.90
C ARG A 117 20.34 1.33 -1.73
N PHE A 118 21.10 1.15 -2.79
CA PHE A 118 22.52 0.85 -2.70
C PHE A 118 23.32 2.06 -2.20
N ASP A 119 22.80 3.28 -2.40
CA ASP A 119 23.38 4.49 -1.84
C ASP A 119 22.76 4.79 -0.47
N PRO A 120 23.55 4.85 0.61
CA PRO A 120 23.02 5.07 1.96
C PRO A 120 22.36 6.46 2.14
N ARG A 121 22.69 7.44 1.29
CA ARG A 121 22.09 8.78 1.32
C ARG A 121 20.63 8.79 0.91
N GLU A 122 20.18 7.80 0.12
CA GLU A 122 18.80 7.74 -0.42
C GLU A 122 17.73 7.79 0.68
N THR A 123 17.96 7.06 1.77
CA THR A 123 17.02 6.93 2.89
C THR A 123 17.50 7.60 4.16
N SER A 124 18.55 8.44 4.08
CA SER A 124 19.11 9.14 5.24
C SER A 124 18.06 10.03 5.92
N LYS A 125 18.12 10.10 7.23
CA LYS A 125 17.31 11.03 8.02
C LYS A 125 17.92 12.45 8.06
N VAL A 126 19.13 12.60 7.57
CA VAL A 126 19.84 13.87 7.46
C VAL A 126 19.49 14.49 6.12
N ASP A 127 18.85 15.65 6.13
CA ASP A 127 18.37 16.30 4.92
C ASP A 127 19.49 16.60 3.92
N GLU A 128 20.63 17.10 4.42
CA GLU A 128 21.80 17.46 3.60
C GLU A 128 22.37 16.27 2.82
N GLU A 129 22.37 15.08 3.42
CA GLU A 129 22.85 13.86 2.74
C GLU A 129 21.92 13.46 1.58
N ARG A 130 20.59 13.53 1.79
CA ARG A 130 19.64 13.25 0.72
C ARG A 130 19.70 14.30 -0.38
N GLU A 131 19.85 15.58 -0.03
CA GLU A 131 19.97 16.68 -0.99
C GLU A 131 21.22 16.56 -1.84
N GLU A 132 22.33 16.09 -1.28
CA GLU A 132 23.56 15.82 -2.03
C GLU A 132 23.30 14.76 -3.11
N LEU A 133 22.68 13.63 -2.76
CA LEU A 133 22.34 12.59 -3.72
C LEU A 133 21.33 13.09 -4.76
N ALA A 134 20.34 13.87 -4.34
CA ALA A 134 19.34 14.45 -5.25
C ALA A 134 19.99 15.37 -6.30
N ARG A 135 21.01 16.15 -5.92
CA ARG A 135 21.80 16.95 -6.87
C ARG A 135 22.55 16.09 -7.88
N GLU A 136 22.99 14.91 -7.49
CA GLU A 136 23.60 13.96 -8.44
C GLU A 136 22.57 13.36 -9.39
N TYR A 137 21.37 13.00 -8.91
CA TYR A 137 20.27 12.60 -9.78
C TYR A 137 19.87 13.71 -10.77
N ALA A 138 19.81 14.96 -10.30
CA ALA A 138 19.42 16.09 -11.13
C ALA A 138 20.32 16.31 -12.35
N LYS A 139 21.58 15.88 -12.29
CA LYS A 139 22.49 15.91 -13.43
C LYS A 139 22.08 14.94 -14.57
N LEU A 140 21.27 13.94 -14.25
CA LEU A 140 20.82 12.90 -15.18
C LEU A 140 19.47 13.21 -15.84
N GLY A 141 18.83 14.31 -15.50
CA GLY A 141 17.50 14.64 -16.01
C GLY A 141 17.22 16.12 -16.14
N ASP A 142 16.21 16.42 -16.94
CA ASP A 142 15.72 17.77 -17.21
C ASP A 142 14.35 18.03 -16.53
N ALA A 143 13.65 16.96 -16.18
CA ALA A 143 12.38 16.98 -15.47
C ALA A 143 12.25 15.72 -14.59
N PHE A 144 11.33 15.73 -13.63
CA PHE A 144 11.05 14.64 -12.72
C PHE A 144 9.56 14.27 -12.70
N VAL A 145 9.27 12.98 -12.73
CA VAL A 145 7.91 12.42 -12.59
C VAL A 145 7.88 11.44 -11.42
N SER A 146 7.03 11.73 -10.44
CA SER A 146 6.78 10.84 -9.29
C SER A 146 5.68 9.86 -9.63
N ASP A 147 6.00 8.58 -9.71
CA ASP A 147 5.04 7.52 -10.08
C ASP A 147 5.05 6.31 -9.15
N GLY A 148 5.83 6.34 -8.10
CA GLY A 148 5.92 5.29 -7.09
C GLY A 148 5.10 5.62 -5.85
N PHE A 149 3.79 5.43 -5.86
CA PHE A 149 2.92 5.81 -4.74
C PHE A 149 3.31 5.11 -3.42
N GLY A 150 3.82 3.88 -3.49
CA GLY A 150 4.25 3.13 -2.30
C GLY A 150 5.39 3.76 -1.49
N VAL A 151 6.05 4.79 -2.01
CA VAL A 151 7.19 5.45 -1.33
C VAL A 151 6.98 6.93 -1.03
N VAL A 152 5.86 7.54 -1.44
CA VAL A 152 5.61 8.98 -1.28
C VAL A 152 5.38 9.44 0.17
N HIS A 153 5.22 8.50 1.09
CA HIS A 153 5.08 8.76 2.53
C HIS A 153 6.43 8.96 3.25
N ARG A 154 7.54 8.85 2.54
CA ARG A 154 8.88 9.03 3.10
C ARG A 154 9.65 10.12 2.37
N LYS A 155 10.42 10.91 3.12
CA LYS A 155 11.42 11.82 2.56
C LYS A 155 12.62 10.99 2.12
N GLN A 156 12.69 10.67 0.83
CA GLN A 156 13.82 9.99 0.21
C GLN A 156 14.35 10.85 -0.94
N ALA A 157 15.65 10.72 -1.26
CA ALA A 157 16.30 11.58 -2.25
C ALA A 157 15.63 11.51 -3.63
N SER A 158 15.28 10.31 -4.10
CA SER A 158 14.64 10.07 -5.40
C SER A 158 13.12 10.32 -5.42
N VAL A 159 12.53 10.70 -4.29
CA VAL A 159 11.07 10.93 -4.14
C VAL A 159 10.76 12.39 -3.82
N TYR A 160 11.44 12.92 -2.82
CA TYR A 160 11.15 14.22 -2.21
C TYR A 160 12.16 15.29 -2.61
N ASP A 161 13.45 15.05 -2.36
CA ASP A 161 14.49 16.07 -2.56
C ASP A 161 14.70 16.39 -4.05
N ILE A 162 14.63 15.38 -4.93
CA ILE A 162 14.73 15.57 -6.39
C ILE A 162 13.61 16.47 -6.94
N ALA A 163 12.41 16.37 -6.38
CA ALA A 163 11.26 17.15 -6.83
C ALA A 163 11.42 18.66 -6.62
N LYS A 164 12.32 19.05 -5.71
CA LYS A 164 12.65 20.46 -5.45
C LYS A 164 13.67 21.04 -6.43
N LEU A 165 14.40 20.17 -7.15
CA LEU A 165 15.53 20.58 -7.99
C LEU A 165 15.18 20.67 -9.47
N LEU A 166 14.13 19.99 -9.92
CA LEU A 166 13.71 19.94 -11.31
C LEU A 166 12.22 20.30 -11.45
N PRO A 167 11.79 20.74 -12.64
CA PRO A 167 10.38 20.77 -12.97
C PRO A 167 9.77 19.38 -12.72
N SER A 168 8.72 19.31 -11.89
CA SER A 168 8.24 18.03 -11.36
C SER A 168 6.74 17.87 -11.55
N ALA A 169 6.29 16.65 -11.76
CA ALA A 169 4.89 16.29 -11.92
C ALA A 169 4.58 14.93 -11.33
N ALA A 170 3.30 14.68 -11.02
CA ALA A 170 2.80 13.37 -10.69
C ALA A 170 2.63 12.53 -11.95
N GLY A 171 3.03 11.26 -11.89
CA GLY A 171 2.72 10.27 -12.91
C GLY A 171 1.26 9.81 -12.82
N LEU A 172 0.82 9.05 -13.82
CA LEU A 172 -0.58 8.61 -13.92
C LEU A 172 -0.99 7.68 -12.78
N LEU A 173 -0.06 6.83 -12.30
CA LEU A 173 -0.32 5.94 -11.17
C LEU A 173 -0.55 6.74 -9.89
N VAL A 174 0.30 7.70 -9.59
CA VAL A 174 0.16 8.58 -8.42
C VAL A 174 -1.14 9.38 -8.49
N LEU A 175 -1.47 9.93 -9.65
CA LEU A 175 -2.74 10.67 -9.85
C LEU A 175 -3.95 9.79 -9.57
N LYS A 176 -3.98 8.57 -10.10
CA LYS A 176 -5.07 7.61 -9.89
C LYS A 176 -5.22 7.22 -8.41
N GLU A 177 -4.09 6.99 -7.74
CA GLU A 177 -4.07 6.67 -6.31
C GLU A 177 -4.65 7.84 -5.48
N ILE A 178 -4.18 9.06 -5.70
CA ILE A 178 -4.65 10.23 -4.97
C ILE A 178 -6.13 10.51 -5.26
N GLU A 179 -6.56 10.42 -6.52
CA GLU A 179 -7.97 10.59 -6.88
C GLU A 179 -8.87 9.58 -6.16
N SER A 180 -8.48 8.31 -6.16
CA SER A 180 -9.26 7.24 -5.55
C SER A 180 -9.27 7.36 -4.01
N LEU A 181 -8.11 7.62 -3.41
CA LEU A 181 -7.99 7.74 -1.97
C LEU A 181 -8.65 9.03 -1.43
N SER A 182 -8.67 10.12 -2.20
CA SER A 182 -9.34 11.35 -1.79
C SER A 182 -10.85 11.16 -1.61
N LYS A 183 -11.46 10.23 -2.34
CA LYS A 183 -12.89 9.89 -2.19
C LYS A 183 -13.21 9.20 -0.87
N VAL A 184 -12.23 8.61 -0.22
CA VAL A 184 -12.40 7.95 1.09
C VAL A 184 -11.80 8.75 2.25
N THR A 185 -10.90 9.68 1.98
CA THR A 185 -10.22 10.48 3.02
C THR A 185 -10.73 11.91 3.14
N GLY A 186 -11.31 12.44 2.07
CA GLY A 186 -11.87 13.80 2.01
C GLY A 186 -13.32 13.85 2.51
N ASP A 187 -14.24 13.99 1.58
CA ASP A 187 -15.68 14.00 1.84
C ASP A 187 -16.36 12.80 1.15
N PRO A 188 -16.31 11.61 1.76
CA PRO A 188 -16.86 10.40 1.17
C PRO A 188 -18.39 10.45 1.09
N GLU A 189 -18.94 9.88 0.03
CA GLU A 189 -20.40 9.68 -0.08
C GLU A 189 -20.86 8.73 1.01
N ARG A 190 -21.90 9.12 1.75
CA ARG A 190 -22.36 8.43 2.95
C ARG A 190 -23.58 7.53 2.68
N PRO A 191 -23.76 6.43 3.44
CA PRO A 191 -22.95 5.99 4.60
C PRO A 191 -21.54 5.54 4.21
N TYR A 192 -20.56 5.96 5.01
CA TYR A 192 -19.15 5.63 4.84
C TYR A 192 -18.73 4.55 5.84
N GLY A 193 -18.35 3.40 5.33
CA GLY A 193 -17.83 2.28 6.11
C GLY A 193 -16.33 2.11 5.96
N VAL A 194 -15.66 1.77 7.05
CA VAL A 194 -14.25 1.43 7.03
C VAL A 194 -14.06 0.06 7.68
N VAL A 195 -13.40 -0.84 6.97
CA VAL A 195 -13.07 -2.18 7.45
C VAL A 195 -11.58 -2.23 7.76
N LEU A 196 -11.25 -2.45 9.02
CA LEU A 196 -9.86 -2.58 9.50
C LEU A 196 -9.63 -3.98 10.05
N GLY A 197 -8.54 -4.58 9.61
CA GLY A 197 -8.05 -5.85 10.11
C GLY A 197 -6.54 -5.84 10.33
N GLY A 198 -6.00 -7.00 10.59
CA GLY A 198 -4.59 -7.18 10.89
C GLY A 198 -4.36 -7.75 12.29
N SER A 199 -3.10 -8.00 12.64
CA SER A 199 -2.75 -8.71 13.88
C SER A 199 -2.70 -7.82 15.12
N LYS A 200 -2.37 -6.53 14.96
CA LYS A 200 -2.10 -5.62 16.08
C LYS A 200 -2.87 -4.32 15.96
N VAL A 201 -3.57 -3.95 17.04
CA VAL A 201 -4.24 -2.65 17.14
C VAL A 201 -3.22 -1.50 17.17
N SER A 202 -2.04 -1.71 17.76
CA SER A 202 -0.96 -0.72 17.83
C SER A 202 -0.50 -0.22 16.46
N ASP A 203 -0.62 -1.04 15.42
CA ASP A 203 -0.30 -0.66 14.05
C ASP A 203 -1.37 0.23 13.39
N LYS A 204 -2.54 0.34 14.01
CA LYS A 204 -3.72 1.04 13.46
C LYS A 204 -4.22 2.20 14.34
N LEU A 205 -3.50 2.58 15.40
CA LEU A 205 -3.96 3.60 16.36
C LEU A 205 -4.31 4.92 15.68
N GLY A 206 -3.41 5.43 14.84
CA GLY A 206 -3.64 6.68 14.12
C GLY A 206 -4.80 6.60 13.12
N VAL A 207 -4.94 5.46 12.46
CA VAL A 207 -6.05 5.20 11.52
C VAL A 207 -7.38 5.21 12.25
N ILE A 208 -7.50 4.46 13.35
CA ILE A 208 -8.73 4.38 14.13
C ILE A 208 -9.11 5.76 14.68
N ALA A 209 -8.16 6.48 15.29
CA ALA A 209 -8.38 7.81 15.85
C ALA A 209 -8.89 8.81 14.80
N ASN A 210 -8.33 8.79 13.59
CA ASN A 210 -8.77 9.65 12.50
C ASN A 210 -10.15 9.25 11.95
N LEU A 211 -10.39 7.96 11.77
CA LEU A 211 -11.61 7.45 11.14
C LEU A 211 -12.82 7.51 12.06
N LEU A 212 -12.65 7.46 13.38
CA LEU A 212 -13.74 7.73 14.34
C LEU A 212 -14.36 9.13 14.16
N LYS A 213 -13.62 10.06 13.60
CA LYS A 213 -14.09 11.43 13.27
C LYS A 213 -14.81 11.52 11.93
N LYS A 214 -14.68 10.52 11.07
CA LYS A 214 -15.11 10.60 9.66
C LYS A 214 -16.07 9.50 9.23
N ALA A 215 -15.92 8.27 9.74
CA ALA A 215 -16.72 7.13 9.33
C ALA A 215 -18.09 7.09 10.00
N ASP A 216 -19.07 6.54 9.30
CA ASP A 216 -20.38 6.21 9.87
C ASP A 216 -20.37 4.82 10.50
N MET A 217 -19.59 3.91 9.94
CA MET A 217 -19.40 2.54 10.41
C MET A 217 -17.91 2.19 10.42
N LEU A 218 -17.47 1.54 11.50
CA LEU A 218 -16.10 1.04 11.63
C LEU A 218 -16.15 -0.44 12.01
N PHE A 219 -15.66 -1.28 11.09
CA PHE A 219 -15.63 -2.74 11.26
C PHE A 219 -14.24 -3.17 11.68
N ILE A 220 -14.15 -3.96 12.72
CA ILE A 220 -12.88 -4.47 13.24
C ILE A 220 -12.83 -5.99 13.07
N GLY A 221 -11.76 -6.45 12.40
CA GLY A 221 -11.44 -7.86 12.20
C GLY A 221 -9.98 -8.18 12.50
N GLY A 222 -9.59 -9.41 12.21
CA GLY A 222 -8.23 -9.89 12.43
C GLY A 222 -7.85 -10.07 13.90
N GLY A 223 -6.57 -10.26 14.17
CA GLY A 223 -6.08 -10.48 15.53
C GLY A 223 -6.29 -9.31 16.48
N MET A 224 -6.40 -8.10 15.96
CA MET A 224 -6.68 -6.90 16.75
C MET A 224 -8.05 -6.92 17.44
N VAL A 225 -8.99 -7.73 16.96
CA VAL A 225 -10.32 -7.93 17.58
C VAL A 225 -10.23 -8.30 19.05
N PHE A 226 -9.27 -9.15 19.41
CA PHE A 226 -9.18 -9.70 20.76
C PHE A 226 -8.79 -8.66 21.80
N THR A 227 -8.09 -7.61 21.42
CA THR A 227 -7.88 -6.45 22.32
C THR A 227 -9.18 -5.66 22.52
N PHE A 228 -10.03 -5.54 21.49
CA PHE A 228 -11.37 -4.96 21.63
C PHE A 228 -12.29 -5.82 22.53
N LEU A 229 -12.28 -7.14 22.35
CA LEU A 229 -13.07 -8.05 23.20
C LEU A 229 -12.60 -8.01 24.66
N ALA A 230 -11.30 -7.99 24.92
CA ALA A 230 -10.74 -7.84 26.25
C ALA A 230 -11.14 -6.49 26.88
N ALA A 231 -11.17 -5.41 26.10
CA ALA A 231 -11.64 -4.09 26.55
C ALA A 231 -13.12 -4.11 26.95
N GLN A 232 -13.93 -5.00 26.36
CA GLN A 232 -15.33 -5.23 26.74
C GLN A 232 -15.49 -6.16 27.96
N GLY A 233 -14.37 -6.72 28.47
CA GLY A 233 -14.37 -7.60 29.63
C GLY A 233 -14.45 -9.10 29.32
N TYR A 234 -14.32 -9.49 28.04
CA TYR A 234 -14.31 -10.90 27.64
C TYR A 234 -12.91 -11.51 27.79
N SER A 235 -12.89 -12.80 28.14
CA SER A 235 -11.65 -13.61 28.08
C SER A 235 -11.40 -14.05 26.65
N VAL A 236 -10.14 -13.96 26.20
CA VAL A 236 -9.77 -14.24 24.81
C VAL A 236 -8.89 -15.48 24.63
N GLY A 237 -8.70 -16.26 25.69
CA GLY A 237 -7.89 -17.50 25.65
C GLY A 237 -6.45 -17.23 25.23
N LYS A 238 -5.97 -18.02 24.27
CA LYS A 238 -4.63 -17.88 23.68
C LYS A 238 -4.56 -16.91 22.51
N SER A 239 -5.63 -16.18 22.21
CA SER A 239 -5.66 -15.22 21.11
C SER A 239 -4.63 -14.13 21.29
N LEU A 240 -4.24 -13.50 20.17
CA LEU A 240 -3.39 -12.31 20.21
C LEU A 240 -4.02 -11.23 21.09
N LEU A 241 -3.24 -10.67 22.00
CA LEU A 241 -3.71 -9.66 22.93
C LEU A 241 -2.61 -8.64 23.19
N GLU A 242 -2.92 -7.38 22.96
CA GLU A 242 -2.08 -6.25 23.38
C GLU A 242 -2.65 -5.65 24.67
N ALA A 243 -2.28 -6.23 25.82
CA ALA A 243 -2.79 -5.85 27.13
C ALA A 243 -2.54 -4.37 27.47
N ASP A 244 -1.43 -3.81 27.00
CA ASP A 244 -1.07 -2.40 27.16
C ASP A 244 -1.94 -1.44 26.32
N GLN A 245 -2.72 -1.94 25.37
CA GLN A 245 -3.62 -1.16 24.52
C GLN A 245 -5.10 -1.24 24.97
N ILE A 246 -5.43 -2.01 25.99
CA ILE A 246 -6.82 -2.18 26.43
C ILE A 246 -7.48 -0.83 26.82
N ASP A 247 -6.78 0.02 27.55
CA ASP A 247 -7.32 1.33 27.95
C ASP A 247 -7.50 2.27 26.75
N THR A 248 -6.58 2.25 25.81
CA THR A 248 -6.70 2.99 24.54
C THR A 248 -7.93 2.54 23.76
N VAL A 249 -8.14 1.23 23.65
CA VAL A 249 -9.29 0.65 22.94
C VAL A 249 -10.61 0.95 23.66
N LYS A 250 -10.65 0.93 24.98
CA LYS A 250 -11.82 1.40 25.75
C LYS A 250 -12.18 2.84 25.38
N GLY A 251 -11.17 3.69 25.23
CA GLY A 251 -11.36 5.07 24.79
C GLY A 251 -11.98 5.14 23.38
N TYR A 252 -11.57 4.30 22.45
CA TYR A 252 -12.15 4.24 21.10
C TYR A 252 -13.60 3.76 21.11
N ILE A 253 -13.92 2.76 21.90
CA ILE A 253 -15.30 2.26 22.05
C ILE A 253 -16.21 3.38 22.59
N ALA A 254 -15.76 4.12 23.61
CA ALA A 254 -16.49 5.25 24.18
C ALA A 254 -16.63 6.39 23.16
N GLU A 255 -15.59 6.75 22.46
CA GLU A 255 -15.60 7.81 21.44
C GLU A 255 -16.55 7.46 20.27
N ALA A 256 -16.55 6.20 19.81
CA ALA A 256 -17.48 5.74 18.79
C ALA A 256 -18.94 5.95 19.22
N ALA A 257 -19.28 5.57 20.44
CA ALA A 257 -20.61 5.76 21.01
C ALA A 257 -20.98 7.25 21.11
N GLU A 258 -20.08 8.09 21.59
CA GLU A 258 -20.28 9.54 21.70
C GLU A 258 -20.50 10.22 20.36
N ARG A 259 -19.76 9.81 19.33
CA ARG A 259 -19.85 10.36 17.97
C ARG A 259 -20.97 9.76 17.13
N GLY A 260 -21.66 8.73 17.62
CA GLY A 260 -22.65 8.00 16.83
C GLY A 260 -22.08 7.16 15.70
N VAL A 261 -20.82 6.74 15.82
CA VAL A 261 -20.19 5.81 14.89
C VAL A 261 -20.60 4.38 15.26
N ASP A 262 -21.12 3.65 14.28
CA ASP A 262 -21.45 2.22 14.46
C ASP A 262 -20.14 1.41 14.46
N LEU A 263 -19.63 1.11 15.65
CA LEU A 263 -18.47 0.24 15.83
C LEU A 263 -18.92 -1.21 15.76
N VAL A 264 -18.64 -1.87 14.65
CA VAL A 264 -19.07 -3.24 14.37
C VAL A 264 -17.97 -4.21 14.76
N LEU A 265 -18.19 -4.90 15.88
CA LEU A 265 -17.30 -5.96 16.37
C LEU A 265 -17.90 -7.33 16.07
N PRO A 266 -17.09 -8.38 15.92
CA PRO A 266 -17.59 -9.73 15.78
C PRO A 266 -18.43 -10.16 16.99
N VAL A 267 -19.43 -11.00 16.71
CA VAL A 267 -20.28 -11.64 17.72
C VAL A 267 -19.89 -13.11 17.95
N ASP A 268 -19.20 -13.69 17.00
CA ASP A 268 -18.61 -15.04 17.06
C ASP A 268 -17.24 -15.05 16.40
N VAL A 269 -16.45 -16.03 16.73
CA VAL A 269 -15.09 -16.23 16.19
C VAL A 269 -14.86 -17.70 15.88
N ILE A 270 -13.91 -17.96 14.98
CA ILE A 270 -13.42 -19.31 14.71
C ILE A 270 -12.11 -19.47 15.46
N VAL A 271 -12.07 -20.43 16.36
CA VAL A 271 -10.93 -20.74 17.22
C VAL A 271 -10.28 -22.04 16.87
N ALA A 272 -9.00 -22.18 17.21
CA ALA A 272 -8.24 -23.41 17.09
C ALA A 272 -7.22 -23.53 18.23
N PRO A 273 -6.74 -24.76 18.57
CA PRO A 273 -5.76 -24.95 19.64
C PRO A 273 -4.37 -24.40 19.31
N GLU A 274 -4.06 -24.27 18.01
CA GLU A 274 -2.77 -23.79 17.51
C GLU A 274 -2.90 -23.09 16.18
N PHE A 275 -1.89 -22.33 15.81
CA PHE A 275 -1.78 -21.65 14.52
C PHE A 275 -1.25 -22.63 13.46
N ALA A 276 -2.16 -23.35 12.84
CA ALA A 276 -1.84 -24.33 11.78
C ALA A 276 -2.99 -24.45 10.78
N ALA A 277 -2.66 -24.72 9.53
CA ALA A 277 -3.66 -24.82 8.45
C ALA A 277 -4.65 -25.99 8.65
N ASP A 278 -4.21 -27.06 9.30
CA ASP A 278 -4.97 -28.27 9.59
C ASP A 278 -5.49 -28.34 11.04
N ALA A 279 -5.31 -27.26 11.82
CA ALA A 279 -5.84 -27.21 13.18
C ALA A 279 -7.37 -27.33 13.18
N PRO A 280 -7.95 -28.08 14.14
CA PRO A 280 -9.39 -28.23 14.23
C PRO A 280 -10.04 -26.87 14.55
N ALA A 281 -10.90 -26.42 13.63
CA ALA A 281 -11.60 -25.13 13.73
C ALA A 281 -12.96 -25.32 14.43
N THR A 282 -13.24 -24.44 15.41
CA THR A 282 -14.51 -24.43 16.15
C THR A 282 -15.08 -23.01 16.18
N VAL A 283 -16.36 -22.89 15.89
CA VAL A 283 -17.09 -21.62 16.02
C VAL A 283 -17.56 -21.46 17.46
N VAL A 284 -17.21 -20.33 18.07
CA VAL A 284 -17.65 -20.00 19.43
C VAL A 284 -18.17 -18.55 19.50
N PRO A 285 -19.13 -18.24 20.38
CA PRO A 285 -19.48 -16.86 20.68
C PRO A 285 -18.28 -16.12 21.29
N VAL A 286 -18.21 -14.81 21.11
CA VAL A 286 -17.09 -13.98 21.62
C VAL A 286 -16.98 -13.98 23.15
N ASP A 287 -18.05 -14.28 23.86
CA ASP A 287 -18.08 -14.39 25.32
C ASP A 287 -17.78 -15.79 25.87
N ALA A 288 -17.45 -16.75 24.97
CA ALA A 288 -17.20 -18.14 25.32
C ALA A 288 -15.94 -18.71 24.63
N ILE A 289 -14.91 -17.92 24.47
CA ILE A 289 -13.63 -18.36 23.93
C ILE A 289 -12.92 -19.26 24.97
N PRO A 290 -12.63 -20.54 24.66
CA PRO A 290 -11.92 -21.42 25.58
C PRO A 290 -10.50 -20.93 25.89
N GLU A 291 -10.04 -21.15 27.12
CA GLU A 291 -8.72 -20.70 27.57
C GLU A 291 -7.54 -21.31 26.80
N ASP A 292 -7.75 -22.52 26.26
CA ASP A 292 -6.76 -23.29 25.51
C ASP A 292 -6.83 -23.09 23.99
N GLN A 293 -7.67 -22.15 23.53
CA GLN A 293 -7.91 -21.88 22.11
C GLN A 293 -7.52 -20.43 21.73
N MET A 294 -7.14 -20.23 20.49
CA MET A 294 -6.88 -18.93 19.89
C MET A 294 -7.86 -18.63 18.77
N GLY A 295 -8.34 -17.41 18.67
CA GLY A 295 -9.15 -16.97 17.55
C GLY A 295 -8.30 -16.71 16.30
N LEU A 296 -8.72 -17.23 15.16
CA LEU A 296 -8.00 -17.15 13.89
C LEU A 296 -8.84 -16.54 12.76
N ASP A 297 -10.14 -16.34 12.98
CA ASP A 297 -11.05 -15.66 12.04
C ASP A 297 -12.31 -15.18 12.77
N ILE A 298 -13.06 -14.29 12.14
CA ILE A 298 -14.42 -13.96 12.58
C ILE A 298 -15.36 -15.09 12.17
N GLY A 299 -16.38 -15.36 13.01
CA GLY A 299 -17.30 -16.45 12.79
C GLY A 299 -18.38 -16.17 11.73
N PRO A 300 -19.20 -17.19 11.39
CA PRO A 300 -20.20 -17.08 10.34
C PRO A 300 -21.29 -16.01 10.59
N GLU A 301 -21.72 -15.84 11.85
CA GLU A 301 -22.69 -14.80 12.20
C GLU A 301 -22.09 -13.40 12.04
N SER A 302 -20.82 -13.23 12.42
CA SER A 302 -20.06 -11.99 12.22
C SER A 302 -19.87 -11.69 10.74
N GLN A 303 -19.55 -12.70 9.93
CA GLN A 303 -19.41 -12.58 8.47
C GLN A 303 -20.70 -12.04 7.85
N LYS A 304 -21.85 -12.61 8.24
CA LYS A 304 -23.17 -12.15 7.80
C LYS A 304 -23.47 -10.73 8.28
N LEU A 305 -23.22 -10.44 9.55
CA LEU A 305 -23.42 -9.11 10.12
C LEU A 305 -22.59 -8.04 9.36
N PHE A 306 -21.33 -8.31 9.07
CA PHE A 306 -20.46 -7.39 8.33
C PHE A 306 -20.99 -7.19 6.90
N ALA A 307 -21.31 -8.28 6.19
CA ALA A 307 -21.84 -8.21 4.83
C ALA A 307 -23.17 -7.43 4.76
N ASP A 308 -24.10 -7.68 5.68
CA ASP A 308 -25.40 -7.01 5.71
C ASP A 308 -25.25 -5.49 5.95
N LYS A 309 -24.35 -5.09 6.86
CA LYS A 309 -24.11 -3.67 7.13
C LYS A 309 -23.33 -2.99 5.98
N LEU A 310 -22.37 -3.67 5.37
CA LEU A 310 -21.62 -3.15 4.23
C LEU A 310 -22.51 -2.93 3.00
N ALA A 311 -23.54 -3.74 2.82
CA ALA A 311 -24.48 -3.60 1.70
C ALA A 311 -25.20 -2.24 1.69
N GLY A 312 -25.35 -1.59 2.84
CA GLY A 312 -25.95 -0.26 2.97
C GLY A 312 -24.99 0.91 2.76
N ALA A 313 -23.70 0.66 2.64
CA ALA A 313 -22.69 1.69 2.47
C ALA A 313 -22.64 2.24 1.03
N LYS A 314 -22.30 3.52 0.89
CA LYS A 314 -22.02 4.17 -0.39
C LYS A 314 -20.53 4.19 -0.72
N THR A 315 -19.71 4.28 0.33
CA THR A 315 -18.25 4.31 0.23
C THR A 315 -17.68 3.34 1.26
N VAL A 316 -16.71 2.52 0.88
CA VAL A 316 -16.02 1.61 1.79
C VAL A 316 -14.51 1.68 1.54
N ALA A 317 -13.75 1.87 2.60
CA ALA A 317 -12.31 1.65 2.62
C ALA A 317 -12.01 0.37 3.42
N TRP A 318 -11.19 -0.50 2.87
CA TRP A 318 -10.79 -1.75 3.53
C TRP A 318 -9.26 -1.85 3.62
N ASN A 319 -8.74 -2.07 4.82
CA ASN A 319 -7.33 -2.28 5.09
C ASN A 319 -7.12 -3.37 6.13
N GLY A 320 -6.55 -4.48 5.73
CA GLY A 320 -6.20 -5.62 6.57
C GLY A 320 -7.23 -6.77 6.55
N PRO A 321 -6.74 -8.03 6.60
CA PRO A 321 -7.59 -9.20 6.58
C PRO A 321 -8.36 -9.40 7.89
N MET A 322 -9.47 -10.16 7.81
CA MET A 322 -10.35 -10.45 8.96
C MET A 322 -9.88 -11.68 9.75
N GLY A 323 -9.05 -12.49 9.17
CA GLY A 323 -8.52 -13.72 9.76
C GLY A 323 -7.26 -14.20 9.03
N VAL A 324 -6.83 -15.41 9.34
CA VAL A 324 -5.67 -16.05 8.70
C VAL A 324 -6.11 -16.62 7.35
N PHE A 325 -6.30 -15.74 6.38
CA PHE A 325 -6.89 -16.07 5.08
C PHE A 325 -6.03 -17.03 4.23
N GLU A 326 -4.76 -17.20 4.55
CA GLU A 326 -3.87 -18.16 3.91
C GLU A 326 -4.26 -19.61 4.22
N PHE A 327 -5.04 -19.81 5.28
CA PHE A 327 -5.59 -21.11 5.67
C PHE A 327 -7.08 -21.16 5.36
N ASP A 328 -7.51 -22.13 4.55
CA ASP A 328 -8.91 -22.23 4.10
C ASP A 328 -9.93 -22.19 5.23
N ALA A 329 -9.63 -22.86 6.35
CA ALA A 329 -10.51 -22.91 7.52
C ALA A 329 -10.73 -21.51 8.17
N PHE A 330 -9.84 -20.57 7.94
CA PHE A 330 -9.81 -19.25 8.56
C PHE A 330 -9.85 -18.11 7.53
N ALA A 331 -10.31 -18.40 6.31
CA ALA A 331 -10.45 -17.46 5.22
C ALA A 331 -11.86 -16.86 5.09
N GLY A 332 -12.84 -17.40 5.81
CA GLY A 332 -14.26 -17.06 5.65
C GLY A 332 -14.57 -15.59 5.90
N GLY A 333 -13.98 -14.97 6.91
CA GLY A 333 -14.19 -13.56 7.24
C GLY A 333 -13.67 -12.63 6.15
N THR A 334 -12.46 -12.85 5.70
CA THR A 334 -11.85 -12.08 4.61
C THR A 334 -12.62 -12.26 3.29
N ARG A 335 -13.04 -13.50 3.00
CA ARG A 335 -13.90 -13.80 1.85
C ARG A 335 -15.23 -13.07 1.90
N ALA A 336 -15.88 -13.04 3.05
CA ALA A 336 -17.18 -12.37 3.22
C ALA A 336 -17.10 -10.86 2.96
N VAL A 337 -16.06 -10.20 3.44
CA VAL A 337 -15.82 -8.78 3.16
C VAL A 337 -15.55 -8.57 1.68
N ALA A 338 -14.65 -9.33 1.08
CA ALA A 338 -14.34 -9.22 -0.35
C ALA A 338 -15.58 -9.45 -1.22
N GLU A 339 -16.39 -10.44 -0.90
CA GLU A 339 -17.64 -10.74 -1.63
C GLU A 339 -18.66 -9.60 -1.51
N ALA A 340 -18.86 -9.05 -0.32
CA ALA A 340 -19.76 -7.93 -0.09
C ALA A 340 -19.34 -6.70 -0.91
N LEU A 341 -18.06 -6.41 -1.00
CA LEU A 341 -17.54 -5.28 -1.78
C LEU A 341 -17.61 -5.56 -3.29
N SER A 342 -17.28 -6.79 -3.73
CA SER A 342 -17.26 -7.14 -5.15
C SER A 342 -18.66 -7.18 -5.78
N LYS A 343 -19.68 -7.57 -5.01
CA LYS A 343 -21.08 -7.64 -5.46
C LYS A 343 -21.87 -6.36 -5.20
N GLY A 344 -21.32 -5.46 -4.36
CA GLY A 344 -21.98 -4.23 -3.99
C GLY A 344 -21.87 -3.14 -5.04
N SER A 345 -22.66 -2.08 -4.87
CA SER A 345 -22.63 -0.88 -5.72
C SER A 345 -21.83 0.28 -5.11
N MET A 346 -21.24 0.09 -3.91
CA MET A 346 -20.45 1.11 -3.24
C MET A 346 -19.16 1.41 -4.00
N PHE A 347 -18.65 2.63 -3.81
CA PHE A 347 -17.27 2.95 -4.16
C PHE A 347 -16.34 2.29 -3.15
N SER A 348 -15.55 1.31 -3.59
CA SER A 348 -14.69 0.52 -2.73
C SER A 348 -13.21 0.76 -3.02
N VAL A 349 -12.45 1.02 -1.97
CA VAL A 349 -10.98 1.13 -2.01
C VAL A 349 -10.37 0.09 -1.09
N ILE A 350 -9.51 -0.75 -1.63
CA ILE A 350 -8.74 -1.73 -0.88
C ILE A 350 -7.32 -1.20 -0.73
N GLY A 351 -6.86 -1.07 0.49
CA GLY A 351 -5.50 -0.66 0.83
C GLY A 351 -4.73 -1.74 1.58
N GLY A 352 -3.42 -1.73 1.38
CA GLY A 352 -2.52 -2.68 2.04
C GLY A 352 -2.23 -3.93 1.22
N GLY A 353 -0.98 -4.39 1.32
CA GLY A 353 -0.49 -5.54 0.57
C GLY A 353 -1.22 -6.83 0.88
N ASP A 354 -1.55 -7.06 2.15
CA ASP A 354 -2.24 -8.28 2.59
C ASP A 354 -3.67 -8.35 2.08
N SER A 355 -4.39 -7.22 2.07
CA SER A 355 -5.76 -7.15 1.55
C SER A 355 -5.80 -7.38 0.03
N ALA A 356 -4.87 -6.77 -0.70
CA ALA A 356 -4.73 -6.99 -2.14
C ALA A 356 -4.35 -8.44 -2.45
N ALA A 357 -3.43 -9.03 -1.68
CA ALA A 357 -3.04 -10.43 -1.81
C ALA A 357 -4.22 -11.38 -1.51
N ALA A 358 -5.02 -11.06 -0.49
CA ALA A 358 -6.21 -11.85 -0.13
C ALA A 358 -7.24 -11.87 -1.26
N VAL A 359 -7.51 -10.73 -1.88
CA VAL A 359 -8.43 -10.64 -3.03
C VAL A 359 -8.01 -11.58 -4.15
N ARG A 360 -6.71 -11.60 -4.49
CA ARG A 360 -6.17 -12.47 -5.53
C ARG A 360 -6.20 -13.95 -5.13
N LEU A 361 -5.70 -14.26 -3.92
CA LEU A 361 -5.63 -15.63 -3.42
C LEU A 361 -7.01 -16.28 -3.32
N LEU A 362 -8.02 -15.51 -2.92
CA LEU A 362 -9.40 -16.00 -2.81
C LEU A 362 -10.16 -16.02 -4.13
N GLY A 363 -9.51 -15.64 -5.24
CA GLY A 363 -10.05 -15.76 -6.60
C GLY A 363 -11.04 -14.69 -7.01
N PHE A 364 -11.04 -13.53 -6.37
CA PHE A 364 -11.88 -12.40 -6.78
C PHE A 364 -11.29 -11.67 -7.99
N ASP A 365 -12.17 -11.22 -8.88
CA ASP A 365 -11.80 -10.33 -9.98
C ASP A 365 -11.48 -8.93 -9.42
N GLU A 366 -10.24 -8.50 -9.58
CA GLU A 366 -9.79 -7.18 -9.10
C GLU A 366 -10.57 -6.02 -9.70
N ASN A 367 -11.13 -6.19 -10.91
CA ASN A 367 -11.91 -5.16 -11.58
C ASN A 367 -13.30 -4.93 -10.97
N THR A 368 -13.75 -5.80 -10.08
CA THR A 368 -15.03 -5.63 -9.36
C THR A 368 -14.93 -4.62 -8.21
N PHE A 369 -13.72 -4.25 -7.82
CA PHE A 369 -13.47 -3.20 -6.83
C PHE A 369 -13.17 -1.89 -7.53
N SER A 370 -13.57 -0.76 -6.93
CA SER A 370 -13.36 0.55 -7.55
C SER A 370 -11.87 0.91 -7.64
N HIS A 371 -11.10 0.57 -6.62
CA HIS A 371 -9.65 0.75 -6.62
C HIS A 371 -8.95 -0.19 -5.63
N ILE A 372 -7.86 -0.80 -6.08
CA ILE A 372 -6.92 -1.53 -5.21
C ILE A 372 -5.63 -0.74 -5.17
N SER A 373 -5.31 -0.17 -4.00
CA SER A 373 -4.11 0.66 -3.83
C SER A 373 -2.84 -0.18 -3.86
N THR A 374 -1.85 0.29 -4.60
CA THR A 374 -0.49 -0.25 -4.59
C THR A 374 0.35 0.33 -3.43
N GLY A 375 -0.21 1.29 -2.69
CA GLY A 375 0.52 2.18 -1.80
C GLY A 375 0.99 1.61 -0.47
N GLY A 376 0.48 0.47 -0.03
CA GLY A 376 0.86 -0.11 1.25
C GLY A 376 0.84 0.90 2.41
N GLY A 377 2.02 1.24 2.95
CA GLY A 377 2.16 2.22 4.02
C GLY A 377 1.71 3.64 3.66
N ALA A 378 1.85 4.06 2.40
CA ALA A 378 1.41 5.39 1.97
C ALA A 378 -0.11 5.53 2.05
N SER A 379 -0.87 4.52 1.59
CA SER A 379 -2.33 4.53 1.71
C SER A 379 -2.79 4.53 3.16
N LEU A 380 -2.11 3.77 4.03
CA LEU A 380 -2.41 3.72 5.44
C LEU A 380 -2.17 5.09 6.12
N GLU A 381 -1.04 5.73 5.87
CA GLU A 381 -0.72 7.05 6.42
C GLU A 381 -1.70 8.13 5.92
N LEU A 382 -2.20 8.00 4.69
CA LEU A 382 -3.24 8.89 4.18
C LEU A 382 -4.57 8.69 4.92
N LEU A 383 -4.95 7.44 5.23
CA LEU A 383 -6.10 7.14 6.09
C LEU A 383 -5.93 7.64 7.52
N GLU A 384 -4.69 7.75 8.01
CA GLU A 384 -4.38 8.40 9.29
C GLU A 384 -4.55 9.93 9.26
N GLY A 385 -4.77 10.52 8.09
CA GLY A 385 -4.87 11.96 7.90
C GLY A 385 -3.52 12.67 7.80
N LYS A 386 -2.43 11.93 7.58
CA LYS A 386 -1.09 12.49 7.43
C LYS A 386 -0.88 13.09 6.05
N VAL A 387 -0.08 14.15 6.01
CA VAL A 387 0.43 14.70 4.75
C VAL A 387 1.56 13.81 4.24
N LEU A 388 1.46 13.39 2.99
CA LEU A 388 2.50 12.59 2.33
C LEU A 388 3.54 13.53 1.70
N PRO A 389 4.81 13.52 2.16
CA PRO A 389 5.79 14.52 1.70
C PRO A 389 6.07 14.44 0.20
N GLY A 390 6.11 13.23 -0.38
CA GLY A 390 6.30 13.06 -1.83
C GLY A 390 5.12 13.51 -2.69
N ILE A 391 3.95 13.75 -2.09
CA ILE A 391 2.79 14.34 -2.75
C ILE A 391 2.78 15.85 -2.53
N ALA A 392 2.97 16.31 -1.31
CA ALA A 392 2.96 17.75 -0.98
C ALA A 392 3.96 18.55 -1.83
N VAL A 393 5.14 17.99 -2.09
CA VAL A 393 6.18 18.65 -2.91
C VAL A 393 5.78 18.81 -4.38
N LEU A 394 4.72 18.13 -4.85
CA LEU A 394 4.18 18.24 -6.22
C LEU A 394 3.01 19.23 -6.33
N GLU A 395 2.55 19.79 -5.24
CA GLU A 395 1.36 20.66 -5.19
C GLU A 395 1.71 22.15 -5.29
N ASP A 396 2.93 22.53 -5.03
CA ASP A 396 3.42 23.91 -5.04
C ASP A 396 3.68 24.47 -6.45
#